data_dfd6540a7f7586c09669213fd3e53ab2
#
_entry.id   dfd6540a7f7586c09669213fd3e53ab2
#
_cell.length_a   1.000
_cell.length_b   1.000
_cell.length_c   1.000
_cell.angle_alpha   90.00
_cell.angle_beta   90.00
_cell.angle_gamma   90.00
#
_symmetry.space_group_name_H-M   'P 1'
#
loop_
_entity.id
_entity.type
_entity.pdbx_description
1 polymer ?
#
loop_
_entity_poly.entity_id
_entity_poly.type
_entity_poly.pdbx_seq_one_letter_code
_entity_poly.pdbx_strand_id
1 'polypeptide(L)'
;VQTKLLSLRDQDGKLVAACICDQLGDGLSAVYSYFDPAAQGSLGSHIVLRLVEAAREQGNDAYVYLGYWIDGSQTMAYKRRFPGIEALIDGVWRPVEPLSP
;
A
#
# COMPACT_ATOMS: atom_id res chain seq x y z
N VAL A 1 -0.13 -1.73 -19.67
CA VAL A 1 -0.26 -1.36 -18.24
C VAL A 1 -0.64 0.10 -18.14
N GLN A 2 -1.67 0.40 -17.37
CA GLN A 2 -2.13 1.76 -17.13
C GLN A 2 -1.57 2.25 -15.79
N THR A 3 -0.86 3.36 -15.81
CA THR A 3 -0.33 3.99 -14.61
C THR A 3 -1.32 5.01 -14.07
N LYS A 4 -1.54 4.98 -12.76
CA LYS A 4 -2.46 5.88 -12.07
C LYS A 4 -1.74 6.59 -10.94
N LEU A 5 -2.24 7.75 -10.57
CA LEU A 5 -1.74 8.52 -9.44
C LEU A 5 -2.82 8.59 -8.37
N LEU A 6 -2.49 8.10 -7.19
CA LEU A 6 -3.30 8.27 -5.98
C LEU A 6 -2.70 9.39 -5.16
N SER A 7 -3.50 10.39 -4.79
CA SER A 7 -3.01 11.52 -4.00
C SER A 7 -3.85 11.71 -2.75
N LEU A 8 -3.19 12.07 -1.64
CA LEU A 8 -3.85 12.43 -0.40
C LEU A 8 -3.59 13.89 -0.10
N ARG A 9 -4.65 14.61 0.27
CA ARG A 9 -4.56 16.03 0.62
C ARG A 9 -5.12 16.23 2.02
N ASP A 10 -4.58 17.24 2.72
CA ASP A 10 -5.09 17.61 4.02
C ASP A 10 -6.35 18.50 3.87
N GLN A 11 -6.85 18.99 5.01
CA GLN A 11 -8.06 19.83 5.04
C GLN A 11 -7.89 21.13 4.27
N ASP A 12 -6.67 21.62 4.14
CA ASP A 12 -6.37 22.86 3.43
C ASP A 12 -6.09 22.63 1.94
N GLY A 13 -6.21 21.40 1.48
CA GLY A 13 -5.97 21.03 0.09
C GLY A 13 -4.51 20.81 -0.26
N LYS A 14 -3.62 20.82 0.74
CA LYS A 14 -2.19 20.60 0.51
C LYS A 14 -1.91 19.11 0.26
N LEU A 15 -1.10 18.81 -0.74
CA LEU A 15 -0.69 17.44 -1.03
C LEU A 15 0.23 16.94 0.08
N VAL A 16 -0.18 15.88 0.77
CA VAL A 16 0.60 15.29 1.88
C VAL A 16 1.16 13.92 1.54
N ALA A 17 0.59 13.23 0.57
CA ALA A 17 1.11 11.96 0.12
C ALA A 17 0.64 11.67 -1.30
N ALA A 18 1.42 10.87 -2.02
CA ALA A 18 1.05 10.43 -3.36
C ALA A 18 1.64 9.04 -3.61
N CYS A 19 0.95 8.26 -4.41
CA CYS A 19 1.43 6.93 -4.81
C CYS A 19 1.21 6.78 -6.30
N ILE A 20 2.28 6.43 -7.01
CA ILE A 20 2.19 6.01 -8.40
C ILE A 20 1.92 4.52 -8.38
N CYS A 21 0.84 4.09 -9.01
CA CYS A 21 0.47 2.69 -9.06
C CYS A 21 0.13 2.27 -10.49
N ASP A 22 0.38 0.99 -10.79
CA ASP A 22 0.06 0.40 -12.07
C ASP A 22 -1.18 -0.48 -11.95
N GLN A 23 -2.08 -0.32 -12.91
CA GLN A 23 -3.26 -1.18 -13.03
C GLN A 23 -2.85 -2.49 -13.66
N LEU A 24 -3.05 -3.59 -12.94
CA LEU A 24 -2.81 -4.94 -13.41
C LEU A 24 -4.14 -5.65 -13.66
N GLY A 25 -4.11 -6.80 -14.31
CA GLY A 25 -5.31 -7.57 -14.56
C GLY A 25 -6.00 -8.06 -13.29
N ASP A 26 -5.25 -8.25 -12.21
CA ASP A 26 -5.75 -8.78 -10.95
C ASP A 26 -5.66 -7.78 -9.78
N GLY A 27 -5.38 -6.51 -10.04
CA GLY A 27 -5.34 -5.52 -8.97
C GLY A 27 -4.44 -4.33 -9.28
N LEU A 28 -3.91 -3.74 -8.22
CA LEU A 28 -3.04 -2.57 -8.29
C LEU A 28 -1.66 -2.87 -7.73
N SER A 29 -0.63 -2.35 -8.38
CA SER A 29 0.75 -2.46 -7.88
C SER A 29 1.25 -1.08 -7.48
N ALA A 30 1.62 -0.92 -6.21
CA ALA A 30 2.24 0.32 -5.73
C ALA A 30 3.69 0.36 -6.21
N VAL A 31 4.01 1.35 -7.05
CA VAL A 31 5.34 1.46 -7.64
C VAL A 31 6.23 2.38 -6.83
N TYR A 32 5.71 3.56 -6.48
CA TYR A 32 6.46 4.57 -5.74
C TYR A 32 5.51 5.41 -4.90
N SER A 33 5.92 5.71 -3.66
CA SER A 33 5.14 6.54 -2.77
C SER A 33 5.96 7.72 -2.26
N TYR A 34 5.32 8.86 -2.15
CA TYR A 34 5.87 10.09 -1.58
C TYR A 34 5.06 10.48 -0.34
N PHE A 35 5.74 10.88 0.71
CA PHE A 35 5.12 11.38 1.92
C PHE A 35 5.75 12.71 2.30
N ASP A 36 4.93 13.70 2.62
CA ASP A 36 5.43 14.97 3.15
C ASP A 36 5.98 14.72 4.56
N PRO A 37 7.29 14.93 4.79
CA PRO A 37 7.87 14.68 6.11
C PRO A 37 7.33 15.61 7.19
N ALA A 38 6.76 16.74 6.82
CA ALA A 38 6.17 17.68 7.78
C ALA A 38 4.74 17.31 8.14
N ALA A 39 4.07 16.43 7.38
CA ALA A 39 2.70 16.04 7.65
C ALA A 39 2.65 15.07 8.82
N GLN A 40 1.56 15.14 9.59
CA GLN A 40 1.34 14.26 10.73
C GLN A 40 0.41 13.12 10.35
N GLY A 41 0.55 12.00 11.06
CA GLY A 41 -0.29 10.84 10.89
C GLY A 41 0.42 9.69 10.19
N SER A 42 -0.28 8.59 10.09
CA SER A 42 0.23 7.35 9.48
C SER A 42 -0.07 7.34 7.99
N LEU A 43 0.64 8.17 7.23
CA LEU A 43 0.36 8.35 5.80
C LEU A 43 0.58 7.06 5.00
N GLY A 44 1.60 6.26 5.36
CA GLY A 44 1.83 4.98 4.70
C GLY A 44 0.64 4.04 4.83
N SER A 45 0.09 3.92 6.03
CA SER A 45 -1.10 3.13 6.27
C SER A 45 -2.30 3.67 5.51
N HIS A 46 -2.45 4.98 5.45
CA HIS A 46 -3.55 5.63 4.74
C HIS A 46 -3.49 5.34 3.24
N ILE A 47 -2.29 5.41 2.66
CA ILE A 47 -2.11 5.07 1.24
C ILE A 47 -2.51 3.62 0.97
N VAL A 48 -2.11 2.68 1.84
CA VAL A 48 -2.48 1.27 1.67
C VAL A 48 -4.00 1.09 1.72
N LEU A 49 -4.67 1.75 2.67
CA LEU A 49 -6.13 1.67 2.77
C LEU A 49 -6.82 2.21 1.52
N ARG A 50 -6.32 3.31 0.96
CA ARG A 50 -6.87 3.86 -0.27
C ARG A 50 -6.64 2.96 -1.46
N LEU A 51 -5.47 2.30 -1.54
CA LEU A 51 -5.21 1.32 -2.59
C LEU A 51 -6.16 0.13 -2.49
N VAL A 52 -6.43 -0.34 -1.27
CA VAL A 52 -7.38 -1.44 -1.05
C VAL A 52 -8.79 -1.04 -1.49
N GLU A 53 -9.24 0.18 -1.15
CA GLU A 53 -10.54 0.67 -1.60
C GLU A 53 -10.63 0.73 -3.12
N ALA A 54 -9.59 1.25 -3.77
CA ALA A 54 -9.57 1.34 -5.23
C ALA A 54 -9.55 -0.04 -5.89
N ALA A 55 -8.84 -1.00 -5.31
CA ALA A 55 -8.83 -2.37 -5.81
C ALA A 55 -10.19 -3.05 -5.66
N ARG A 56 -10.88 -2.79 -4.55
CA ARG A 56 -12.22 -3.35 -4.33
C ARG A 56 -13.25 -2.88 -5.34
N GLU A 57 -13.09 -1.68 -5.86
CA GLU A 57 -13.96 -1.17 -6.92
C GLU A 57 -13.85 -1.97 -8.21
N GLN A 58 -12.75 -2.69 -8.41
CA GLN A 58 -12.52 -3.53 -9.57
C GLN A 58 -13.09 -4.94 -9.38
N GLY A 59 -13.26 -5.38 -8.13
CA GLY A 59 -13.78 -6.69 -7.79
C GLY A 59 -13.29 -7.14 -6.41
N ASN A 60 -14.02 -8.06 -5.79
CA ASN A 60 -13.71 -8.52 -4.43
C ASN A 60 -12.45 -9.38 -4.38
N ASP A 61 -11.99 -9.91 -5.52
CA ASP A 61 -10.81 -10.77 -5.60
C ASP A 61 -9.56 -10.01 -6.05
N ALA A 62 -9.63 -8.68 -6.11
CA ALA A 62 -8.50 -7.89 -6.53
C ALA A 62 -7.42 -7.83 -5.46
N TYR A 63 -6.16 -7.79 -5.91
CA TYR A 63 -4.99 -7.72 -5.03
C TYR A 63 -4.38 -6.34 -5.04
N VAL A 64 -3.64 -6.04 -3.97
CA VAL A 64 -2.77 -4.86 -3.91
C VAL A 64 -1.35 -5.35 -3.66
N TYR A 65 -0.46 -5.07 -4.60
CA TYR A 65 0.95 -5.44 -4.51
C TYR A 65 1.72 -4.26 -3.92
N LEU A 66 2.36 -4.46 -2.78
CA LEU A 66 3.02 -3.40 -2.02
C LEU A 66 4.54 -3.33 -2.26
N GLY A 67 5.05 -4.14 -3.18
CA GLY A 67 6.48 -4.17 -3.48
C GLY A 67 7.24 -5.17 -2.62
N TYR A 68 8.55 -4.99 -2.56
CA TYR A 68 9.40 -5.93 -1.85
C TYR A 68 9.23 -5.82 -0.35
N TRP A 69 9.36 -6.96 0.32
CA TRP A 69 9.40 -7.05 1.77
C TRP A 69 10.85 -7.12 2.23
N ILE A 70 11.24 -6.20 3.12
CA ILE A 70 12.58 -6.19 3.72
C ILE A 70 12.42 -6.32 5.22
N ASP A 71 12.81 -7.47 5.76
CA ASP A 71 12.76 -7.70 7.21
C ASP A 71 13.65 -6.71 7.95
N GLY A 72 13.16 -6.25 9.09
CA GLY A 72 13.88 -5.32 9.94
C GLY A 72 13.83 -3.87 9.49
N SER A 73 13.25 -3.57 8.33
CA SER A 73 13.08 -2.19 7.88
C SER A 73 11.90 -1.55 8.59
N GLN A 74 12.12 -0.39 9.20
CA GLN A 74 11.04 0.36 9.84
C GLN A 74 10.02 0.86 8.82
N THR A 75 10.46 1.18 7.61
CA THR A 75 9.56 1.64 6.56
C THR A 75 8.62 0.53 6.08
N MET A 76 8.97 -0.74 6.33
CA MET A 76 8.15 -1.88 5.98
C MET A 76 7.27 -2.35 7.14
N ALA A 77 7.57 -1.95 8.38
CA ALA A 77 6.91 -2.47 9.57
C ALA A 77 5.40 -2.21 9.57
N TYR A 78 4.96 -1.06 9.06
CA TYR A 78 3.54 -0.75 9.03
C TYR A 78 2.73 -1.72 8.16
N LYS A 79 3.35 -2.31 7.16
CA LYS A 79 2.67 -3.26 6.26
C LYS A 79 2.18 -4.50 6.97
N ARG A 80 2.88 -4.92 8.05
CA ARG A 80 2.51 -6.10 8.82
C ARG A 80 1.23 -5.91 9.66
N ARG A 81 0.76 -4.68 9.79
CA ARG A 81 -0.44 -4.37 10.57
C ARG A 81 -1.73 -4.66 9.84
N PHE A 82 -1.67 -4.89 8.53
CA PHE A 82 -2.87 -5.11 7.75
C PHE A 82 -3.24 -6.58 7.77
N PRO A 83 -4.53 -6.92 8.07
CA PRO A 83 -4.98 -8.29 7.97
C PRO A 83 -4.97 -8.74 6.50
N GLY A 84 -4.70 -10.02 6.29
CA GLY A 84 -4.69 -10.58 4.94
C GLY A 84 -3.44 -10.29 4.14
N ILE A 85 -2.39 -9.75 4.78
CA ILE A 85 -1.13 -9.51 4.07
C ILE A 85 -0.41 -10.84 3.83
N GLU A 86 0.18 -10.97 2.64
CA GLU A 86 0.93 -12.17 2.27
C GLU A 86 2.28 -11.76 1.70
N ALA A 87 3.27 -12.62 1.88
CA ALA A 87 4.60 -12.45 1.32
C ALA A 87 4.94 -13.59 0.37
N LEU A 88 5.64 -13.27 -0.72
CA LEU A 88 6.12 -14.28 -1.65
C LEU A 88 7.46 -14.81 -1.14
N ILE A 89 7.47 -16.08 -0.72
CA ILE A 89 8.64 -16.74 -0.17
C ILE A 89 8.86 -18.03 -0.95
N ASP A 90 10.04 -18.15 -1.57
CA ASP A 90 10.40 -19.31 -2.39
C ASP A 90 9.33 -19.67 -3.44
N GLY A 91 8.77 -18.64 -4.07
CA GLY A 91 7.78 -18.81 -5.13
C GLY A 91 6.37 -19.12 -4.66
N VAL A 92 6.12 -19.07 -3.34
CA VAL A 92 4.80 -19.36 -2.76
C VAL A 92 4.34 -18.18 -1.94
N TRP A 93 3.08 -17.76 -2.14
CA TRP A 93 2.46 -16.72 -1.32
C TRP A 93 2.05 -17.31 0.03
N ARG A 94 2.53 -16.69 1.10
CA ARG A 94 2.27 -17.15 2.48
C ARG A 94 1.73 -16.01 3.33
N PRO A 95 0.75 -16.27 4.20
CA PRO A 95 0.28 -15.26 5.14
C PRO A 95 1.42 -14.79 6.05
N VAL A 96 1.42 -13.49 6.32
CA VAL A 96 2.37 -12.89 7.29
C VAL A 96 1.61 -12.63 8.57
N GLU A 97 2.15 -13.11 9.70
CA GLU A 97 1.52 -12.86 10.99
C GLU A 97 1.60 -11.36 11.32
N PRO A 98 0.47 -10.76 11.77
CA PRO A 98 0.50 -9.37 12.20
C PRO A 98 1.41 -9.22 13.41
N LEU A 99 2.02 -8.02 13.54
CA LEU A 99 2.78 -7.70 14.74
C LEU A 99 1.86 -7.72 15.93
N SER A 100 2.31 -8.37 17.02
CA SER A 100 1.59 -8.33 18.27
C SER A 100 1.51 -6.90 18.80
N PRO A 101 0.35 -6.48 19.36
CA PRO A 101 0.21 -5.14 19.92
C PRO A 101 1.13 -4.92 21.13
#